data_23716c690eb384419c29dddfacd763d4
#
_entry.id   23716c690eb384419c29dddfacd763d4
#
_cell.length_a   1.000
_cell.length_b   1.000
_cell.length_c   1.000
_cell.angle_alpha   90.00
_cell.angle_beta   90.00
_cell.angle_gamma   90.00
#
_symmetry.space_group_name_H-M   'P 1'
#
loop_
_entity.id
_entity.type
_entity.pdbx_description
1 polymer ?
#
loop_
_entity_poly.entity_id
_entity_poly.type
_entity_poly.pdbx_seq_one_letter_code
_entity_poly.pdbx_strand_id
1 'polypeptide(L)'
;MKRLAFLPLILLLIAFSALAQDYNMEPVATAAPGLPAAYQAAIQTQGLRVNGASGPWCEIWLVKSLPVGAKPDDAAISFGVAQGTLLGMIRFPGKGADRRGQVIPAGVYTLRYSLFPVDGSHTGVAPQRDFALLTPLAADPDPAAKPAFDDLVKMSGKASGTPHPAVLSLETPPTGATAPSVVKEGEHDWTLTLKAGDLTFSIIVVGKSEG
;
A
#
# COMPACT_ATOMS: atom_id res chain seq x y z
N MET A 1 68.91 -9.02 24.76
CA MET A 1 68.18 -8.59 23.54
C MET A 1 66.86 -9.36 23.46
N LYS A 2 65.74 -8.77 23.88
CA LYS A 2 64.40 -9.40 23.86
C LYS A 2 63.75 -9.10 22.53
N ARG A 3 63.46 -10.11 21.71
CA ARG A 3 62.71 -9.96 20.46
C ARG A 3 61.21 -9.94 20.77
N LEU A 4 60.57 -8.78 20.55
CA LEU A 4 59.09 -8.64 20.54
C LEU A 4 58.55 -9.28 19.26
N ALA A 5 57.75 -10.32 19.43
CA ALA A 5 56.96 -10.87 18.31
C ALA A 5 55.68 -10.05 18.13
N PHE A 6 55.56 -9.39 16.99
CA PHE A 6 54.32 -8.74 16.56
C PHE A 6 53.41 -9.79 15.98
N LEU A 7 52.26 -10.04 16.63
CA LEU A 7 51.21 -10.91 16.13
C LEU A 7 50.25 -9.99 15.28
N PRO A 8 50.03 -10.27 14.00
CA PRO A 8 49.06 -9.46 13.22
C PRO A 8 47.65 -9.86 13.63
N LEU A 9 46.88 -8.90 14.11
CA LEU A 9 45.44 -9.03 14.35
C LEU A 9 44.72 -9.03 13.00
N ILE A 10 44.32 -10.20 12.51
CA ILE A 10 43.49 -10.32 11.30
C ILE A 10 42.06 -9.96 11.70
N LEU A 11 41.63 -8.75 11.30
CA LEU A 11 40.25 -8.27 11.43
C LEU A 11 39.39 -8.98 10.37
N LEU A 12 38.62 -10.00 10.79
CA LEU A 12 37.70 -10.71 9.94
C LEU A 12 36.47 -9.79 9.71
N LEU A 13 36.42 -9.07 8.59
CA LEU A 13 35.24 -8.34 8.14
C LEU A 13 34.18 -9.35 7.71
N ILE A 14 33.22 -9.64 8.59
CA ILE A 14 32.01 -10.39 8.24
C ILE A 14 31.12 -9.42 7.44
N ALA A 15 31.16 -9.53 6.12
CA ALA A 15 30.19 -8.85 5.25
C ALA A 15 28.82 -9.53 5.47
N PHE A 16 27.94 -8.86 6.21
CA PHE A 16 26.53 -9.21 6.21
C PHE A 16 25.97 -8.86 4.84
N SER A 17 25.83 -9.84 3.97
CA SER A 17 25.00 -9.71 2.79
C SER A 17 23.57 -9.51 3.27
N ALA A 18 23.06 -8.29 3.21
CA ALA A 18 21.64 -8.05 3.35
C ALA A 18 20.98 -8.80 2.18
N LEU A 19 20.35 -9.94 2.48
CA LEU A 19 19.50 -10.63 1.52
C LEU A 19 18.40 -9.65 1.14
N ALA A 20 18.37 -9.24 -0.11
CA ALA A 20 17.27 -8.44 -0.64
C ALA A 20 15.98 -9.23 -0.36
N GLN A 21 15.07 -8.60 0.36
CA GLN A 21 13.79 -9.23 0.70
C GLN A 21 12.93 -9.20 -0.56
N ASP A 22 12.76 -10.35 -1.20
CA ASP A 22 11.88 -10.48 -2.35
C ASP A 22 10.44 -10.70 -1.90
N TYR A 23 9.52 -10.04 -2.59
CA TYR A 23 8.09 -10.23 -2.41
C TYR A 23 7.51 -10.98 -3.60
N ASN A 24 6.58 -11.87 -3.32
CA ASN A 24 5.82 -12.59 -4.34
C ASN A 24 4.33 -12.50 -4.01
N MET A 25 3.49 -12.88 -4.94
CA MET A 25 2.05 -12.89 -4.72
C MET A 25 1.44 -14.24 -5.03
N GLU A 26 0.30 -14.53 -4.37
CA GLU A 26 -0.53 -15.68 -4.62
C GLU A 26 -2.01 -15.34 -4.50
N PRO A 27 -2.93 -16.06 -5.16
CA PRO A 27 -4.35 -15.85 -5.01
C PRO A 27 -4.84 -16.28 -3.62
N VAL A 28 -5.80 -15.53 -3.08
CA VAL A 28 -6.58 -15.90 -1.89
C VAL A 28 -7.97 -16.25 -2.35
N ALA A 29 -8.35 -17.52 -2.21
CA ALA A 29 -9.62 -18.05 -2.71
C ALA A 29 -10.84 -17.70 -1.83
N THR A 30 -10.63 -17.08 -0.67
CA THR A 30 -11.69 -16.74 0.29
C THR A 30 -11.97 -15.26 0.31
N ALA A 31 -13.19 -14.88 0.68
CA ALA A 31 -13.55 -13.49 0.92
C ALA A 31 -12.72 -12.87 2.07
N ALA A 32 -12.66 -11.55 2.08
CA ALA A 32 -11.99 -10.82 3.16
C ALA A 32 -12.57 -11.20 4.53
N PRO A 33 -11.74 -11.44 5.55
CA PRO A 33 -12.22 -11.82 6.87
C PRO A 33 -13.02 -10.68 7.52
N GLY A 34 -14.09 -11.03 8.22
CA GLY A 34 -14.93 -10.06 8.90
C GLY A 34 -15.74 -9.13 7.97
N LEU A 35 -15.91 -9.52 6.70
CA LEU A 35 -16.58 -8.70 5.69
C LEU A 35 -18.06 -8.46 6.05
N PRO A 36 -18.47 -7.20 6.34
CA PRO A 36 -19.86 -6.88 6.59
C PRO A 36 -20.75 -7.15 5.37
N ALA A 37 -22.04 -7.46 5.58
CA ALA A 37 -22.98 -7.75 4.50
C ALA A 37 -23.03 -6.63 3.44
N ALA A 38 -22.95 -5.36 3.85
CA ALA A 38 -22.92 -4.21 2.95
C ALA A 38 -21.76 -4.26 1.95
N TYR A 39 -20.63 -4.84 2.34
CA TYR A 39 -19.43 -4.94 1.49
C TYR A 39 -19.44 -6.16 0.55
N GLN A 40 -20.21 -7.22 0.88
CA GLN A 40 -20.22 -8.48 0.09
C GLN A 40 -20.66 -8.25 -1.38
N ALA A 41 -21.56 -7.30 -1.60
CA ALA A 41 -22.01 -6.95 -2.94
C ALA A 41 -20.93 -6.20 -3.75
N ALA A 42 -20.10 -5.38 -3.10
CA ALA A 42 -19.14 -4.49 -3.72
C ALA A 42 -17.75 -5.12 -3.92
N ILE A 43 -17.30 -5.96 -2.99
CA ILE A 43 -15.95 -6.54 -2.94
C ILE A 43 -15.90 -7.89 -3.67
N GLN A 44 -14.78 -8.16 -4.35
CA GLN A 44 -14.50 -9.46 -4.97
C GLN A 44 -14.41 -10.56 -3.89
N THR A 45 -14.82 -11.76 -4.24
CA THR A 45 -14.74 -12.93 -3.33
C THR A 45 -13.35 -13.54 -3.27
N GLN A 46 -12.50 -13.22 -4.24
CA GLN A 46 -11.11 -13.63 -4.29
C GLN A 46 -10.21 -12.43 -4.07
N GLY A 47 -9.12 -12.64 -3.38
CA GLY A 47 -8.09 -11.64 -3.12
C GLY A 47 -6.73 -12.06 -3.63
N LEU A 48 -5.75 -11.25 -3.32
CA LEU A 48 -4.33 -11.50 -3.58
C LEU A 48 -3.58 -11.35 -2.26
N ARG A 49 -2.65 -12.25 -1.99
CA ARG A 49 -1.72 -12.17 -0.87
C ARG A 49 -0.34 -11.81 -1.40
N VAL A 50 0.29 -10.85 -0.77
CA VAL A 50 1.69 -10.54 -0.96
C VAL A 50 2.47 -11.16 0.18
N ASN A 51 3.44 -12.00 -0.16
CA ASN A 51 4.33 -12.66 0.80
C ASN A 51 5.72 -12.03 0.74
N GLY A 52 6.31 -11.77 1.89
CA GLY A 52 7.73 -11.44 2.04
C GLY A 52 8.51 -12.60 2.64
N ALA A 53 9.79 -12.41 2.92
CA ALA A 53 10.66 -13.46 3.47
C ALA A 53 10.16 -14.03 4.83
N SER A 54 9.44 -13.22 5.61
CA SER A 54 8.90 -13.62 6.93
C SER A 54 7.46 -14.16 6.87
N GLY A 55 6.91 -14.38 5.66
CA GLY A 55 5.54 -14.84 5.45
C GLY A 55 4.61 -13.75 4.91
N PRO A 56 3.30 -13.89 5.10
CA PRO A 56 2.31 -12.97 4.55
C PRO A 56 2.51 -11.54 5.03
N TRP A 57 2.72 -10.61 4.08
CA TRP A 57 2.82 -9.18 4.34
C TRP A 57 1.45 -8.52 4.37
N CYS A 58 0.68 -8.67 3.29
CA CYS A 58 -0.68 -8.17 3.21
C CYS A 58 -1.55 -9.03 2.29
N GLU A 59 -2.86 -8.85 2.40
CA GLU A 59 -3.87 -9.45 1.52
C GLU A 59 -4.80 -8.33 1.05
N ILE A 60 -5.16 -8.33 -0.25
CA ILE A 60 -5.95 -7.28 -0.88
C ILE A 60 -7.14 -7.90 -1.61
N TRP A 61 -8.33 -7.33 -1.42
CA TRP A 61 -9.56 -7.62 -2.15
C TRP A 61 -10.07 -6.35 -2.78
N LEU A 62 -10.19 -6.31 -4.09
CA LEU A 62 -10.66 -5.13 -4.80
C LEU A 62 -12.19 -5.08 -4.87
N VAL A 63 -12.73 -3.91 -5.18
CA VAL A 63 -14.11 -3.79 -5.63
C VAL A 63 -14.29 -4.53 -6.96
N LYS A 64 -15.50 -5.03 -7.22
CA LYS A 64 -15.83 -5.73 -8.48
C LYS A 64 -15.72 -4.82 -9.69
N SER A 65 -16.05 -3.54 -9.51
CA SER A 65 -15.93 -2.51 -10.54
C SER A 65 -15.66 -1.15 -9.91
N LEU A 66 -14.92 -0.30 -10.61
CA LEU A 66 -14.70 1.09 -10.24
C LEU A 66 -15.51 1.98 -11.17
N PRO A 67 -16.32 2.91 -10.64
CA PRO A 67 -16.92 3.93 -11.45
C PRO A 67 -15.82 4.87 -11.95
N VAL A 68 -15.53 4.82 -13.23
CA VAL A 68 -14.60 5.71 -13.89
C VAL A 68 -15.40 6.91 -14.38
N GLY A 69 -15.09 8.09 -13.89
CA GLY A 69 -15.77 9.34 -14.21
C GLY A 69 -14.88 10.33 -14.93
N ALA A 70 -15.25 11.61 -14.84
CA ALA A 70 -14.45 12.70 -15.39
C ALA A 70 -13.04 12.71 -14.78
N LYS A 71 -12.07 13.06 -15.60
CA LYS A 71 -10.68 13.23 -15.20
C LYS A 71 -10.62 14.22 -14.03
N PRO A 72 -10.03 13.86 -12.87
CA PRO A 72 -9.77 14.83 -11.81
C PRO A 72 -8.76 15.89 -12.28
N ASP A 73 -8.55 16.93 -11.49
CA ASP A 73 -7.67 18.06 -11.77
C ASP A 73 -6.37 17.69 -12.50
N ASP A 74 -5.84 18.63 -13.30
CA ASP A 74 -4.69 18.47 -14.20
C ASP A 74 -3.42 17.87 -13.60
N ALA A 75 -3.34 17.80 -12.28
CA ALA A 75 -2.20 17.24 -11.55
C ALA A 75 -2.37 15.78 -11.13
N ALA A 76 -3.52 15.17 -11.36
CA ALA A 76 -3.72 13.76 -11.08
C ALA A 76 -3.37 12.94 -12.32
N ILE A 77 -2.62 11.87 -12.12
CA ILE A 77 -2.43 10.85 -13.16
C ILE A 77 -3.68 9.99 -13.21
N SER A 78 -4.70 10.60 -13.31
CA SER A 78 -6.10 10.27 -13.39
C SER A 78 -6.42 8.79 -13.59
N PHE A 79 -6.81 8.17 -12.52
CA PHE A 79 -7.65 7.00 -12.61
C PHE A 79 -9.10 7.34 -13.03
N GLY A 80 -9.47 8.61 -13.14
CA GLY A 80 -10.85 9.02 -13.37
C GLY A 80 -11.80 8.61 -12.23
N VAL A 81 -11.26 8.36 -11.04
CA VAL A 81 -12.00 7.91 -9.85
C VAL A 81 -12.27 9.11 -8.95
N ALA A 82 -13.49 9.25 -8.47
CA ALA A 82 -13.86 10.35 -7.61
C ALA A 82 -13.26 10.20 -6.19
N GLN A 83 -13.00 11.35 -5.53
CA GLN A 83 -12.59 11.43 -4.12
C GLN A 83 -13.48 10.55 -3.23
N GLY A 84 -12.86 9.82 -2.30
CA GLY A 84 -13.55 8.97 -1.33
C GLY A 84 -14.06 7.64 -1.87
N THR A 85 -13.89 7.36 -3.16
CA THR A 85 -14.35 6.10 -3.76
C THR A 85 -13.62 4.91 -3.12
N LEU A 86 -14.37 3.87 -2.76
CA LEU A 86 -13.82 2.61 -2.29
C LEU A 86 -13.08 1.90 -3.43
N LEU A 87 -11.80 1.59 -3.24
CA LEU A 87 -10.98 0.80 -4.17
C LEU A 87 -11.00 -0.68 -3.82
N GLY A 88 -11.10 -0.98 -2.54
CA GLY A 88 -11.02 -2.34 -2.03
C GLY A 88 -10.78 -2.38 -0.53
N MET A 89 -10.25 -3.49 -0.09
CA MET A 89 -9.88 -3.76 1.29
C MET A 89 -8.48 -4.35 1.34
N ILE A 90 -7.75 -4.06 2.42
CA ILE A 90 -6.46 -4.65 2.72
C ILE A 90 -6.47 -5.22 4.13
N ARG A 91 -5.84 -6.37 4.29
CA ARG A 91 -5.54 -6.96 5.60
C ARG A 91 -4.05 -7.04 5.79
N PHE A 92 -3.58 -6.60 6.94
CA PHE A 92 -2.24 -6.88 7.43
C PHE A 92 -2.33 -8.00 8.49
N PRO A 93 -1.80 -9.20 8.23
CA PRO A 93 -1.78 -10.29 9.24
C PRO A 93 -0.91 -9.96 10.44
N GLY A 94 0.17 -9.22 10.21
CA GLY A 94 1.07 -8.63 11.21
C GLY A 94 1.05 -7.09 11.11
N LYS A 95 2.11 -6.46 11.61
CA LYS A 95 2.31 -5.01 11.44
C LYS A 95 2.65 -4.72 9.98
N GLY A 96 1.94 -3.80 9.36
CA GLY A 96 2.27 -3.17 8.10
C GLY A 96 2.99 -1.84 8.28
N ALA A 97 3.35 -1.19 7.18
CA ALA A 97 3.88 0.17 7.17
C ALA A 97 3.51 0.89 5.88
N ASP A 98 3.40 2.22 5.93
CA ASP A 98 3.37 3.06 4.75
C ASP A 98 4.81 3.43 4.30
N ARG A 99 4.95 4.10 3.14
CA ARG A 99 6.28 4.51 2.61
C ARG A 99 7.07 5.44 3.54
N ARG A 100 6.41 6.15 4.45
CA ARG A 100 7.05 7.00 5.46
C ARG A 100 7.55 6.22 6.68
N GLY A 101 7.34 4.89 6.70
CA GLY A 101 7.67 4.03 7.82
C GLY A 101 6.67 4.12 8.99
N GLN A 102 5.52 4.79 8.80
CA GLN A 102 4.47 4.81 9.80
C GLN A 102 3.85 3.42 9.95
N VAL A 103 3.89 2.90 11.16
CA VAL A 103 3.38 1.55 11.44
C VAL A 103 1.85 1.51 11.29
N ILE A 104 1.38 0.49 10.60
CA ILE A 104 -0.04 0.15 10.47
C ILE A 104 -0.26 -1.13 11.30
N PRO A 105 -1.09 -1.12 12.34
CA PRO A 105 -1.39 -2.29 13.14
C PRO A 105 -1.94 -3.46 12.29
N ALA A 106 -1.81 -4.69 12.81
CA ALA A 106 -2.51 -5.83 12.24
C ALA A 106 -4.03 -5.57 12.24
N GLY A 107 -4.69 -5.85 11.11
CA GLY A 107 -6.13 -5.58 11.00
C GLY A 107 -6.63 -5.59 9.57
N VAL A 108 -7.91 -5.27 9.43
CA VAL A 108 -8.60 -5.13 8.13
C VAL A 108 -9.00 -3.68 7.94
N TYR A 109 -8.67 -3.14 6.79
CA TYR A 109 -8.87 -1.74 6.43
C TYR A 109 -9.57 -1.62 5.08
N THR A 110 -10.39 -0.61 4.90
CA THR A 110 -10.85 -0.17 3.59
C THR A 110 -9.78 0.69 2.94
N LEU A 111 -9.71 0.64 1.62
CA LEU A 111 -8.85 1.47 0.78
C LEU A 111 -9.73 2.48 0.06
N ARG A 112 -9.59 3.77 0.39
CA ARG A 112 -10.37 4.83 -0.26
C ARG A 112 -9.46 5.78 -1.02
N TYR A 113 -9.85 6.03 -2.26
CA TYR A 113 -9.10 6.91 -3.17
C TYR A 113 -9.09 8.35 -2.70
N SER A 114 -7.94 9.00 -2.85
CA SER A 114 -7.78 10.43 -2.61
C SER A 114 -6.57 10.99 -3.39
N LEU A 115 -6.46 12.32 -3.38
CA LEU A 115 -5.33 13.06 -3.94
C LEU A 115 -4.66 13.88 -2.86
N PHE A 116 -3.34 13.99 -2.90
CA PHE A 116 -2.61 14.92 -2.04
C PHE A 116 -3.05 16.36 -2.31
N PRO A 117 -3.27 17.16 -1.25
CA PRO A 117 -3.48 18.59 -1.39
C PRO A 117 -2.29 19.26 -2.09
N VAL A 118 -2.54 20.29 -2.89
CA VAL A 118 -1.50 21.11 -3.52
C VAL A 118 -1.20 22.28 -2.57
N ASP A 119 -0.53 21.99 -1.48
CA ASP A 119 -0.20 22.95 -0.42
C ASP A 119 1.31 23.11 -0.18
N GLY A 120 2.13 22.44 -1.00
CA GLY A 120 3.59 22.46 -0.91
C GLY A 120 4.19 21.57 0.17
N SER A 121 3.39 21.03 1.10
CA SER A 121 3.88 20.20 2.21
C SER A 121 4.06 18.72 1.85
N HIS A 122 3.60 18.30 0.69
CA HIS A 122 3.62 16.89 0.25
C HIS A 122 4.61 16.62 -0.89
N THR A 123 5.50 17.57 -1.18
CA THR A 123 6.50 17.44 -2.25
C THR A 123 7.49 16.30 -1.92
N GLY A 124 7.65 15.34 -2.83
CA GLY A 124 8.57 14.20 -2.69
C GLY A 124 8.08 13.04 -1.80
N VAL A 125 6.89 13.14 -1.20
CA VAL A 125 6.34 12.09 -0.30
C VAL A 125 5.92 10.85 -1.09
N ALA A 126 5.48 11.01 -2.33
CA ALA A 126 5.07 9.92 -3.21
C ALA A 126 5.41 10.26 -4.66
N PRO A 127 5.58 9.24 -5.53
CA PRO A 127 5.85 9.45 -6.95
C PRO A 127 4.74 10.21 -7.67
N GLN A 128 3.50 10.03 -7.24
CA GLN A 128 2.30 10.64 -7.81
C GLN A 128 1.39 11.16 -6.70
N ARG A 129 0.42 12.02 -7.06
CA ARG A 129 -0.53 12.58 -6.09
C ARG A 129 -1.61 11.60 -5.63
N ASP A 130 -1.79 10.54 -6.39
CA ASP A 130 -2.83 9.54 -6.14
C ASP A 130 -2.43 8.64 -4.99
N PHE A 131 -3.36 8.40 -4.06
CA PHE A 131 -3.13 7.49 -2.95
C PHE A 131 -4.43 6.88 -2.42
N ALA A 132 -4.30 5.80 -1.68
CA ALA A 132 -5.37 5.17 -0.93
C ALA A 132 -5.20 5.44 0.56
N LEU A 133 -6.24 6.00 1.21
CA LEU A 133 -6.29 6.09 2.67
C LEU A 133 -6.82 4.78 3.23
N LEU A 134 -6.15 4.30 4.27
CA LEU A 134 -6.54 3.12 5.02
C LEU A 134 -7.44 3.54 6.17
N THR A 135 -8.66 3.02 6.20
CA THR A 135 -9.59 3.24 7.31
C THR A 135 -9.91 1.89 7.96
N PRO A 136 -9.84 1.77 9.30
CA PRO A 136 -10.29 0.55 9.95
C PRO A 136 -11.71 0.20 9.50
N LEU A 137 -11.95 -1.06 9.11
CA LEU A 137 -13.24 -1.49 8.57
C LEU A 137 -14.42 -1.13 9.47
N ALA A 138 -14.24 -1.21 10.78
CA ALA A 138 -15.26 -0.83 11.76
C ALA A 138 -15.61 0.66 11.77
N ALA A 139 -14.72 1.52 11.25
CA ALA A 139 -14.94 2.96 11.17
C ALA A 139 -15.48 3.42 9.81
N ASP A 140 -15.66 2.50 8.88
CA ASP A 140 -16.14 2.74 7.53
C ASP A 140 -17.30 1.77 7.21
N PRO A 141 -18.53 2.05 7.67
CA PRO A 141 -19.63 1.10 7.59
C PRO A 141 -20.33 1.04 6.22
N ASP A 142 -20.17 2.05 5.37
CA ASP A 142 -20.89 2.17 4.09
C ASP A 142 -19.93 2.17 2.89
N PRO A 143 -19.89 1.07 2.11
CA PRO A 143 -19.06 0.97 0.92
C PRO A 143 -19.40 2.00 -0.18
N ALA A 144 -20.64 2.49 -0.22
CA ALA A 144 -21.11 3.45 -1.22
C ALA A 144 -20.81 4.91 -0.83
N ALA A 145 -20.49 5.18 0.43
CA ALA A 145 -20.13 6.51 0.88
C ALA A 145 -18.91 7.04 0.13
N LYS A 146 -18.87 8.34 -0.09
CA LYS A 146 -17.72 9.07 -0.65
C LYS A 146 -17.31 10.17 0.32
N PRO A 147 -16.61 9.84 1.41
CA PRO A 147 -16.18 10.81 2.39
C PRO A 147 -15.30 11.89 1.76
N ALA A 148 -15.45 13.13 2.22
CA ALA A 148 -14.55 14.22 1.88
C ALA A 148 -13.13 13.96 2.42
N PHE A 149 -12.14 14.68 1.90
CA PHE A 149 -10.74 14.50 2.26
C PHE A 149 -10.50 14.56 3.78
N ASP A 150 -10.99 15.61 4.43
CA ASP A 150 -10.78 15.82 5.87
C ASP A 150 -11.43 14.73 6.74
N ASP A 151 -12.57 14.20 6.32
CA ASP A 151 -13.23 13.11 7.02
C ASP A 151 -12.44 11.79 6.85
N LEU A 152 -11.93 11.53 5.65
CA LEU A 152 -11.05 10.40 5.41
C LEU A 152 -9.77 10.48 6.23
N VAL A 153 -9.13 11.63 6.32
CA VAL A 153 -7.94 11.85 7.16
C VAL A 153 -8.24 11.51 8.62
N LYS A 154 -9.37 12.00 9.16
CA LYS A 154 -9.81 11.68 10.54
C LYS A 154 -10.09 10.18 10.73
N MET A 155 -10.75 9.54 9.76
CA MET A 155 -11.03 8.11 9.79
C MET A 155 -9.73 7.29 9.74
N SER A 156 -8.81 7.67 8.86
CA SER A 156 -7.52 7.02 8.67
C SER A 156 -6.54 7.25 9.83
N GLY A 157 -6.64 8.35 10.54
CA GLY A 157 -5.90 8.57 11.79
C GLY A 157 -6.15 7.49 12.85
N LYS A 158 -7.32 6.84 12.82
CA LYS A 158 -7.61 5.67 13.68
C LYS A 158 -6.81 4.42 13.27
N ALA A 159 -6.38 4.31 12.01
CA ALA A 159 -5.54 3.22 11.54
C ALA A 159 -4.09 3.42 11.96
N SER A 160 -3.60 4.65 11.86
CA SER A 160 -2.21 4.98 12.19
C SER A 160 -1.98 5.18 13.69
N GLY A 161 -3.04 5.49 14.45
CA GLY A 161 -2.94 5.93 15.84
C GLY A 161 -2.26 7.30 16.01
N THR A 162 -2.15 8.08 14.92
CA THR A 162 -1.54 9.41 14.88
C THR A 162 -2.46 10.42 14.17
N PRO A 163 -2.21 11.73 14.26
CA PRO A 163 -2.93 12.72 13.45
C PRO A 163 -2.72 12.56 11.94
N HIS A 164 -1.65 11.86 11.52
CA HIS A 164 -1.37 11.60 10.12
C HIS A 164 -2.09 10.34 9.64
N PRO A 165 -2.74 10.38 8.47
CA PRO A 165 -3.43 9.21 7.92
C PRO A 165 -2.44 8.10 7.56
N ALA A 166 -2.88 6.85 7.60
CA ALA A 166 -2.18 5.73 6.99
C ALA A 166 -2.52 5.69 5.49
N VAL A 167 -1.50 5.68 4.64
CA VAL A 167 -1.69 5.79 3.19
C VAL A 167 -0.83 4.81 2.41
N LEU A 168 -1.33 4.36 1.26
CA LEU A 168 -0.55 3.66 0.25
C LEU A 168 -0.55 4.49 -1.04
N SER A 169 0.63 4.72 -1.62
CA SER A 169 0.76 5.44 -2.89
C SER A 169 0.18 4.62 -4.02
N LEU A 170 -0.54 5.29 -4.92
CA LEU A 170 -1.07 4.72 -6.15
C LEU A 170 -0.27 5.26 -7.33
N GLU A 171 -0.10 4.44 -8.35
CA GLU A 171 0.69 4.77 -9.53
C GLU A 171 0.05 4.26 -10.82
N THR A 172 0.43 4.89 -11.92
CA THR A 172 0.20 4.31 -13.24
C THR A 172 1.01 3.02 -13.36
N PRO A 173 0.41 1.92 -13.81
CA PRO A 173 1.16 0.68 -14.01
C PRO A 173 2.39 0.89 -14.90
N PRO A 174 3.51 0.22 -14.60
CA PRO A 174 4.67 0.23 -15.49
C PRO A 174 4.29 -0.20 -16.91
N THR A 175 4.98 0.36 -17.92
CA THR A 175 4.73 0.02 -19.33
C THR A 175 4.89 -1.49 -19.54
N GLY A 176 3.84 -2.13 -20.06
CA GLY A 176 3.82 -3.57 -20.31
C GLY A 176 3.50 -4.43 -19.08
N ALA A 177 3.22 -3.83 -17.93
CA ALA A 177 2.80 -4.58 -16.74
C ALA A 177 1.47 -5.30 -16.98
N THR A 178 1.39 -6.56 -16.55
CA THR A 178 0.17 -7.36 -16.55
C THR A 178 -0.43 -7.39 -15.15
N ALA A 179 -1.75 -7.30 -15.03
CA ALA A 179 -2.45 -7.44 -13.75
C ALA A 179 -3.02 -8.87 -13.60
N PRO A 180 -2.87 -9.52 -12.43
CA PRO A 180 -2.12 -9.06 -11.28
C PRO A 180 -0.60 -9.37 -11.41
N SER A 181 0.25 -8.48 -10.89
CA SER A 181 1.69 -8.71 -10.76
C SER A 181 2.26 -7.93 -9.59
N VAL A 182 3.35 -8.42 -9.01
CA VAL A 182 4.15 -7.69 -8.03
C VAL A 182 5.58 -7.60 -8.56
N VAL A 183 6.12 -6.38 -8.57
CA VAL A 183 7.45 -6.09 -9.10
C VAL A 183 8.19 -5.15 -8.16
N LYS A 184 9.51 -5.29 -8.14
CA LYS A 184 10.38 -4.34 -7.44
C LYS A 184 10.65 -3.14 -8.34
N GLU A 185 10.45 -1.95 -7.81
CA GLU A 185 10.75 -0.68 -8.48
C GLU A 185 11.74 0.13 -7.64
N GLY A 186 12.82 0.57 -8.28
CA GLY A 186 13.90 1.24 -7.56
C GLY A 186 14.58 0.35 -6.52
N GLU A 187 15.06 0.95 -5.44
CA GLU A 187 15.78 0.22 -4.40
C GLU A 187 14.86 -0.38 -3.33
N HIS A 188 13.76 0.28 -3.02
CA HIS A 188 12.97 0.01 -1.82
C HIS A 188 11.50 -0.31 -2.08
N ASP A 189 10.95 0.04 -3.24
CA ASP A 189 9.53 -0.09 -3.51
C ASP A 189 9.17 -1.43 -4.14
N TRP A 190 8.04 -2.00 -3.69
CA TRP A 190 7.39 -3.15 -4.29
C TRP A 190 5.97 -2.76 -4.65
N THR A 191 5.72 -2.78 -5.94
CA THR A 191 4.49 -2.29 -6.55
C THR A 191 3.63 -3.45 -7.00
N LEU A 192 2.40 -3.49 -6.51
CA LEU A 192 1.38 -4.48 -6.87
C LEU A 192 0.45 -3.88 -7.93
N THR A 193 0.53 -4.39 -9.16
CA THR A 193 -0.38 -4.01 -10.26
C THR A 193 -1.66 -4.83 -10.18
N LEU A 194 -2.78 -4.14 -10.21
CA LEU A 194 -4.12 -4.67 -9.95
C LEU A 194 -5.11 -4.24 -11.04
N LYS A 195 -6.22 -5.00 -11.14
CA LYS A 195 -7.33 -4.65 -12.05
C LYS A 195 -8.68 -4.74 -11.34
N ALA A 196 -9.45 -3.65 -11.37
CA ALA A 196 -10.81 -3.57 -10.87
C ALA A 196 -11.76 -3.13 -11.99
N GLY A 197 -12.57 -4.06 -12.49
CA GLY A 197 -13.32 -3.84 -13.73
C GLY A 197 -12.37 -3.59 -14.90
N ASP A 198 -12.52 -2.46 -15.58
CA ASP A 198 -11.66 -2.07 -16.71
C ASP A 198 -10.45 -1.23 -16.31
N LEU A 199 -10.36 -0.80 -15.05
CA LEU A 199 -9.28 0.02 -14.54
C LEU A 199 -8.11 -0.84 -14.06
N THR A 200 -6.92 -0.60 -14.62
CA THR A 200 -5.65 -1.15 -14.14
C THR A 200 -4.85 -0.04 -13.46
N PHE A 201 -4.34 -0.31 -12.27
CA PHE A 201 -3.55 0.63 -11.48
C PHE A 201 -2.55 -0.14 -10.60
N SER A 202 -1.58 0.56 -10.06
CA SER A 202 -0.58 0.00 -9.18
C SER A 202 -0.65 0.61 -7.78
N ILE A 203 -0.31 -0.18 -6.77
CA ILE A 203 -0.21 0.23 -5.37
C ILE A 203 1.19 -0.11 -4.87
N ILE A 204 1.90 0.85 -4.29
CA ILE A 204 3.13 0.56 -3.55
C ILE A 204 2.74 -0.06 -2.21
N VAL A 205 2.90 -1.38 -2.09
CA VAL A 205 2.52 -2.15 -0.89
C VAL A 205 3.65 -2.29 0.13
N VAL A 206 4.88 -2.11 -0.32
CA VAL A 206 6.09 -2.04 0.50
C VAL A 206 6.96 -0.95 -0.09
N GLY A 207 7.52 -0.11 0.75
CA GLY A 207 8.38 0.96 0.26
C GLY A 207 8.95 1.82 1.37
N LYS A 208 9.89 2.67 0.97
CA LYS A 208 10.48 3.69 1.83
C LYS A 208 10.65 4.98 1.03
N SER A 209 10.06 6.07 1.51
CA SER A 209 10.29 7.39 0.91
C SER A 209 11.74 7.82 1.15
N GLU A 210 12.37 8.32 0.12
CA GLU A 210 13.62 9.06 0.24
C GLU A 210 13.24 10.48 0.70
N GLY A 211 13.19 10.67 2.01
CA GLY A 211 12.85 11.95 2.62
C GLY A 211 14.07 12.77 2.94
#